data_282290b9559e15a2c467a10fe83ba945
#
_entry.id   282290b9559e15a2c467a10fe83ba945
#
_cell.length_a   1.000
_cell.length_b   1.000
_cell.length_c   1.000
_cell.angle_alpha   90.00
_cell.angle_beta   90.00
_cell.angle_gamma   90.00
#
_symmetry.space_group_name_H-M   'P 1'
#
loop_
_entity.id
_entity.type
_entity.pdbx_description
1 polymer ?
#
loop_
_entity_poly.entity_id
_entity_poly.type
_entity_poly.pdbx_seq_one_letter_code
_entity_poly.pdbx_strand_id
1 'polypeptide(L)'
;MVLMVVDTQNVIVTPALFQYELFVKNVKSLLETARLSETEVIYVQHDDGPGSELTEGTDGYAIYHEFAPRQNEKIFKKKVNSAFRDTGLVTYLENKGEKQVMIVGLQTDYCIDATIKAGFEHHFEMIVPAYCNTTLDNEFMSGEASYHYYNEKMWNGRYAKCIPLKESINLISGK
;
A
#
# COMPACT_ATOMS: atom_id res chain seq x y z
N MET A 1 15.09 -3.27 -1.34
CA MET A 1 13.64 -3.40 -1.11
C MET A 1 13.11 -2.18 -0.40
N VAL A 2 11.89 -1.72 -0.75
CA VAL A 2 11.18 -0.65 -0.02
C VAL A 2 9.83 -1.15 0.48
N LEU A 3 9.33 -0.60 1.58
CA LEU A 3 7.94 -0.76 2.03
C LEU A 3 7.14 0.45 1.55
N MET A 4 6.18 0.22 0.67
CA MET A 4 5.29 1.25 0.11
C MET A 4 3.92 1.21 0.78
N VAL A 5 3.53 2.31 1.41
CA VAL A 5 2.26 2.49 2.11
C VAL A 5 1.36 3.37 1.25
N VAL A 6 0.26 2.80 0.73
CA VAL A 6 -0.58 3.46 -0.29
C VAL A 6 -1.92 3.86 0.31
N ASP A 7 -2.26 5.14 0.18
CA ASP A 7 -3.56 5.75 0.46
C ASP A 7 -4.15 5.41 1.86
N THR A 8 -3.28 5.34 2.86
CA THR A 8 -3.71 5.12 4.25
C THR A 8 -4.16 6.43 4.90
N GLN A 9 -5.16 7.10 4.30
CA GLN A 9 -5.64 8.42 4.69
C GLN A 9 -6.90 8.30 5.57
N ASN A 10 -7.13 9.27 6.45
CA ASN A 10 -8.16 9.21 7.49
C ASN A 10 -9.56 8.92 6.94
N VAL A 11 -9.94 9.53 5.81
CA VAL A 11 -11.31 9.37 5.26
C VAL A 11 -11.58 7.95 4.76
N ILE A 12 -10.54 7.19 4.38
CA ILE A 12 -10.70 5.83 3.84
C ILE A 12 -10.26 4.72 4.80
N VAL A 13 -9.49 5.03 5.84
CA VAL A 13 -9.16 4.06 6.90
C VAL A 13 -10.26 4.05 7.93
N THR A 14 -11.28 3.22 7.73
CA THR A 14 -12.47 3.16 8.59
C THR A 14 -12.78 1.74 9.09
N PRO A 15 -13.51 1.60 10.21
CA PRO A 15 -13.91 0.28 10.72
C PRO A 15 -14.82 -0.53 9.78
N ALA A 16 -15.34 0.06 8.72
CA ALA A 16 -16.13 -0.64 7.70
C ALA A 16 -15.29 -1.51 6.75
N LEU A 17 -13.98 -1.33 6.74
CA LEU A 17 -13.06 -2.13 5.92
C LEU A 17 -13.04 -3.60 6.35
N PHE A 18 -12.92 -4.51 5.37
CA PHE A 18 -12.74 -5.93 5.66
C PHE A 18 -11.51 -6.17 6.56
N GLN A 19 -11.71 -6.89 7.67
CA GLN A 19 -10.65 -7.20 8.64
C GLN A 19 -9.86 -5.95 9.12
N TYR A 20 -10.55 -4.82 9.33
CA TYR A 20 -9.94 -3.54 9.71
C TYR A 20 -8.90 -3.65 10.84
N GLU A 21 -9.24 -4.28 11.97
CA GLU A 21 -8.32 -4.37 13.11
C GLU A 21 -7.07 -5.19 12.78
N LEU A 22 -7.24 -6.28 12.02
CA LEU A 22 -6.13 -7.13 11.58
C LEU A 22 -5.23 -6.36 10.59
N PHE A 23 -5.83 -5.64 9.66
CA PHE A 23 -5.13 -4.77 8.73
C PHE A 23 -4.27 -3.73 9.48
N VAL A 24 -4.87 -2.99 10.41
CA VAL A 24 -4.15 -1.97 11.18
C VAL A 24 -2.99 -2.60 11.95
N LYS A 25 -3.24 -3.69 12.68
CA LYS A 25 -2.21 -4.41 13.43
C LYS A 25 -1.05 -4.86 12.55
N ASN A 26 -1.35 -5.45 11.39
CA ASN A 26 -0.34 -6.02 10.51
C ASN A 26 0.51 -4.93 9.84
N VAL A 27 -0.11 -3.86 9.35
CA VAL A 27 0.63 -2.73 8.75
C VAL A 27 1.53 -2.06 9.77
N LYS A 28 1.07 -1.85 11.01
CA LYS A 28 1.91 -1.34 12.11
C LYS A 28 3.13 -2.22 12.35
N SER A 29 2.94 -3.55 12.43
CA SER A 29 4.03 -4.50 12.62
C SER A 29 5.07 -4.43 11.50
N LEU A 30 4.64 -4.28 10.24
CA LEU A 30 5.56 -4.10 9.12
C LEU A 30 6.30 -2.77 9.16
N LEU A 31 5.60 -1.68 9.47
CA LEU A 31 6.21 -0.35 9.64
C LEU A 31 7.29 -0.36 10.73
N GLU A 32 6.98 -0.94 11.88
CA GLU A 32 7.93 -1.07 12.99
C GLU A 32 9.15 -1.91 12.56
N THR A 33 8.93 -3.05 11.90
CA THR A 33 10.01 -3.92 11.43
C THR A 33 10.87 -3.21 10.39
N ALA A 34 10.28 -2.56 9.39
CA ALA A 34 11.01 -1.82 8.36
C ALA A 34 11.89 -0.71 8.97
N ARG A 35 11.33 0.04 9.93
CA ARG A 35 12.04 1.12 10.65
C ARG A 35 13.18 0.61 11.53
N LEU A 36 13.03 -0.56 12.14
CA LEU A 36 14.09 -1.19 12.95
C LEU A 36 15.21 -1.81 12.10
N SER A 37 14.86 -2.24 10.88
CA SER A 37 15.80 -2.87 9.93
C SER A 37 16.36 -1.89 8.91
N GLU A 38 16.12 -0.60 9.09
CA GLU A 38 16.52 0.48 8.16
C GLU A 38 16.04 0.27 6.71
N THR A 39 15.01 -0.56 6.53
CA THR A 39 14.31 -0.67 5.25
C THR A 39 13.55 0.60 4.98
N GLU A 40 13.72 1.19 3.80
CA GLU A 40 13.06 2.45 3.45
C GLU A 40 11.55 2.29 3.43
N VAL A 41 10.87 3.21 4.09
CA VAL A 41 9.42 3.35 4.06
C VAL A 41 9.07 4.57 3.21
N ILE A 42 8.21 4.38 2.21
CA ILE A 42 7.66 5.45 1.38
C ILE A 42 6.14 5.43 1.45
N TYR A 43 5.56 6.61 1.42
CA TYR A 43 4.10 6.81 1.42
C TYR A 43 3.64 7.32 0.07
N VAL A 44 2.44 6.91 -0.30
CA VAL A 44 1.73 7.46 -1.45
C VAL A 44 0.37 7.96 -0.97
N GLN A 45 0.05 9.22 -1.24
CA GLN A 45 -1.23 9.84 -0.89
C GLN A 45 -2.02 10.17 -2.16
N HIS A 46 -3.30 9.84 -2.12
CA HIS A 46 -4.24 10.21 -3.18
C HIS A 46 -4.81 11.61 -2.95
N ASP A 47 -4.86 12.42 -4.00
CA ASP A 47 -5.45 13.75 -4.02
C ASP A 47 -6.51 13.83 -5.13
N ASP A 48 -7.77 13.89 -4.75
CA ASP A 48 -8.91 14.04 -5.68
C ASP A 48 -9.09 15.50 -6.17
N GLY A 49 -8.33 16.42 -5.61
CA GLY A 49 -8.46 17.85 -5.90
C GLY A 49 -9.60 18.54 -5.15
N PRO A 50 -9.85 19.84 -5.46
CA PRO A 50 -10.76 20.68 -4.70
C PRO A 50 -12.18 20.11 -4.59
N GLY A 51 -12.74 20.14 -3.38
CA GLY A 51 -14.13 19.74 -3.10
C GLY A 51 -14.30 18.30 -2.62
N SER A 52 -13.24 17.51 -2.54
CA SER A 52 -13.20 16.18 -1.93
C SER A 52 -12.63 16.22 -0.51
N GLU A 53 -13.01 15.26 0.32
CA GLU A 53 -12.34 15.02 1.61
C GLU A 53 -10.89 14.50 1.43
N LEU A 54 -10.57 13.97 0.23
CA LEU A 54 -9.20 13.62 -0.17
C LEU A 54 -8.46 14.80 -0.83
N THR A 55 -8.70 16.02 -0.39
CA THR A 55 -8.00 17.22 -0.87
C THR A 55 -6.91 17.61 0.11
N GLU A 56 -5.72 17.94 -0.38
CA GLU A 56 -4.60 18.40 0.46
C GLU A 56 -5.02 19.51 1.44
N GLY A 57 -4.70 19.32 2.70
CA GLY A 57 -5.02 20.25 3.79
C GLY A 57 -6.31 19.95 4.54
N THR A 58 -7.11 18.96 4.12
CA THR A 58 -8.25 18.46 4.88
C THR A 58 -7.83 17.39 5.91
N ASP A 59 -8.64 17.19 6.94
CA ASP A 59 -8.43 16.11 7.91
C ASP A 59 -8.53 14.72 7.25
N GLY A 60 -9.40 14.56 6.26
CA GLY A 60 -9.59 13.33 5.51
C GLY A 60 -8.37 12.92 4.68
N TYR A 61 -7.65 13.91 4.17
CA TYR A 61 -6.41 13.73 3.39
C TYR A 61 -5.23 13.29 4.26
N ALA A 62 -5.19 13.67 5.53
CA ALA A 62 -4.07 13.34 6.41
C ALA A 62 -3.89 11.82 6.53
N ILE A 63 -2.64 11.37 6.62
CA ILE A 63 -2.33 9.94 6.83
C ILE A 63 -2.87 9.53 8.20
N TYR A 64 -3.51 8.37 8.25
CA TYR A 64 -4.08 7.79 9.46
C TYR A 64 -3.03 7.71 10.58
N HIS A 65 -3.39 8.20 11.76
CA HIS A 65 -2.43 8.44 12.85
C HIS A 65 -1.63 7.21 13.28
N GLU A 66 -2.22 6.00 13.20
CA GLU A 66 -1.51 4.75 13.53
C GLU A 66 -0.39 4.40 12.53
N PHE A 67 -0.41 5.01 11.35
CA PHE A 67 0.57 4.82 10.29
C PHE A 67 1.40 6.08 10.03
N ALA A 68 1.37 7.04 10.93
CA ALA A 68 2.01 8.34 10.75
C ALA A 68 3.47 8.21 10.25
N PRO A 69 3.84 8.93 9.17
CA PRO A 69 5.19 8.90 8.64
C PRO A 69 6.19 9.56 9.60
N ARG A 70 7.43 9.09 9.58
CA ARG A 70 8.55 9.76 10.24
C ARG A 70 9.07 10.91 9.36
N GLN A 71 9.79 11.86 9.95
CA GLN A 71 10.28 13.05 9.27
C GLN A 71 11.16 12.76 8.03
N ASN A 72 11.87 11.64 8.03
CA ASN A 72 12.75 11.23 6.93
C ASN A 72 12.07 10.32 5.90
N GLU A 73 10.81 9.92 6.11
CA GLU A 73 10.07 9.07 5.19
C GLU A 73 9.41 9.90 4.09
N LYS A 74 9.60 9.49 2.83
CA LYS A 74 9.11 10.24 1.68
C LYS A 74 7.63 10.01 1.43
N ILE A 75 6.95 11.08 1.02
CA ILE A 75 5.56 11.05 0.61
C ILE A 75 5.47 11.46 -0.85
N PHE A 76 4.89 10.59 -1.68
CA PHE A 76 4.55 10.84 -3.07
C PHE A 76 3.06 11.12 -3.19
N LYS A 77 2.69 12.10 -4.03
CA LYS A 77 1.29 12.46 -4.27
C LYS A 77 0.84 11.94 -5.64
N LYS A 78 -0.36 11.40 -5.70
CA LYS A 78 -0.96 10.93 -6.95
C LYS A 78 -2.40 11.43 -7.11
N LYS A 79 -2.87 11.48 -8.35
CA LYS A 79 -4.25 11.87 -8.72
C LYS A 79 -5.01 10.79 -9.48
N VAL A 80 -4.45 9.60 -9.55
CA VAL A 80 -5.03 8.41 -10.21
C VAL A 80 -4.75 7.19 -9.36
N ASN A 81 -5.35 6.04 -9.68
CA ASN A 81 -5.20 4.84 -8.86
C ASN A 81 -3.74 4.34 -8.75
N SER A 82 -2.99 4.32 -9.85
CA SER A 82 -1.60 3.84 -9.81
C SER A 82 -0.67 4.83 -9.11
N ALA A 83 0.14 4.32 -8.18
CA ALA A 83 1.21 5.07 -7.51
C ALA A 83 2.35 5.48 -8.44
N PHE A 84 2.47 4.84 -9.60
CA PHE A 84 3.58 5.08 -10.53
C PHE A 84 3.29 6.15 -11.59
N ARG A 85 2.01 6.45 -11.84
CA ARG A 85 1.65 7.39 -12.91
C ARG A 85 1.87 8.83 -12.47
N ASP A 86 2.75 9.53 -13.18
CA ASP A 86 3.05 10.97 -13.03
C ASP A 86 3.54 11.41 -11.64
N THR A 87 4.10 10.47 -10.85
CA THR A 87 4.58 10.73 -9.48
C THR A 87 6.09 10.88 -9.37
N GLY A 88 6.85 10.45 -10.38
CA GLY A 88 8.31 10.35 -10.30
C GLY A 88 8.81 9.14 -9.50
N LEU A 89 7.90 8.28 -8.98
CA LEU A 89 8.26 7.16 -8.13
C LEU A 89 9.10 6.09 -8.86
N VAL A 90 8.81 5.81 -10.13
CA VAL A 90 9.62 4.88 -10.95
C VAL A 90 11.07 5.34 -10.97
N THR A 91 11.33 6.56 -11.41
CA THR A 91 12.67 7.13 -11.47
C THR A 91 13.36 7.16 -10.12
N TYR A 92 12.59 7.44 -9.05
CA TYR A 92 13.12 7.42 -7.69
C TYR A 92 13.66 6.04 -7.29
N LEU A 93 12.88 4.99 -7.51
CA LEU A 93 13.24 3.60 -7.18
C LEU A 93 14.40 3.10 -8.06
N GLU A 94 14.37 3.40 -9.36
CA GLU A 94 15.44 3.05 -10.31
C GLU A 94 16.78 3.69 -9.92
N ASN A 95 16.77 4.98 -9.59
CA ASN A 95 17.98 5.70 -9.15
C ASN A 95 18.59 5.14 -7.86
N LYS A 96 17.78 4.48 -7.04
CA LYS A 96 18.25 3.77 -5.84
C LYS A 96 18.66 2.32 -6.11
N GLY A 97 18.45 1.83 -7.33
CA GLY A 97 18.68 0.42 -7.68
C GLY A 97 17.67 -0.54 -7.02
N GLU A 98 16.53 -0.01 -6.55
CA GLU A 98 15.50 -0.83 -5.92
C GLU A 98 14.74 -1.63 -6.98
N LYS A 99 14.56 -2.92 -6.68
CA LYS A 99 13.82 -3.84 -7.57
C LYS A 99 12.62 -4.48 -6.88
N GLN A 100 12.60 -4.50 -5.56
CA GLN A 100 11.55 -5.13 -4.77
C GLN A 100 10.72 -4.06 -4.07
N VAL A 101 9.40 -4.14 -4.24
CA VAL A 101 8.43 -3.24 -3.62
C VAL A 101 7.44 -4.07 -2.82
N MET A 102 7.53 -4.00 -1.50
CA MET A 102 6.49 -4.54 -0.62
C MET A 102 5.40 -3.49 -0.48
N ILE A 103 4.17 -3.82 -0.89
CA ILE A 103 3.04 -2.90 -0.93
C ILE A 103 1.98 -3.23 0.12
N VAL A 104 1.54 -2.21 0.85
CA VAL A 104 0.45 -2.28 1.83
C VAL A 104 -0.47 -1.07 1.66
N GLY A 105 -1.71 -1.14 2.11
CA GLY A 105 -2.64 0.00 2.09
C GLY A 105 -3.98 -0.28 1.44
N LEU A 106 -4.57 0.72 0.79
CA LEU A 106 -5.96 0.79 0.36
C LEU A 106 -6.08 1.29 -1.09
N GLN A 107 -7.18 1.01 -1.76
CA GLN A 107 -8.09 -0.11 -1.54
C GLN A 107 -7.67 -1.26 -2.45
N THR A 108 -7.90 -2.50 -2.02
CA THR A 108 -7.50 -3.73 -2.74
C THR A 108 -7.84 -3.66 -4.23
N ASP A 109 -9.10 -3.36 -4.55
CA ASP A 109 -9.68 -3.39 -5.90
C ASP A 109 -9.47 -2.10 -6.71
N TYR A 110 -8.83 -1.09 -6.14
CA TYR A 110 -8.54 0.20 -6.79
C TYR A 110 -7.03 0.49 -6.84
N CYS A 111 -6.54 1.26 -5.87
CA CYS A 111 -5.17 1.79 -5.92
C CYS A 111 -4.12 0.71 -5.74
N ILE A 112 -4.40 -0.32 -4.94
CA ILE A 112 -3.48 -1.45 -4.75
C ILE A 112 -3.40 -2.28 -6.02
N ASP A 113 -4.52 -2.67 -6.63
CA ASP A 113 -4.53 -3.42 -7.89
C ASP A 113 -3.81 -2.67 -9.02
N ALA A 114 -4.17 -1.39 -9.21
CA ALA A 114 -3.55 -0.57 -10.24
C ALA A 114 -2.04 -0.39 -10.03
N THR A 115 -1.61 -0.24 -8.78
CA THR A 115 -0.19 -0.07 -8.44
C THR A 115 0.60 -1.37 -8.61
N ILE A 116 0.05 -2.52 -8.21
CA ILE A 116 0.70 -3.82 -8.38
C ILE A 116 0.93 -4.11 -9.88
N LYS A 117 -0.09 -3.94 -10.70
CA LYS A 117 0.02 -4.19 -12.15
C LYS A 117 1.01 -3.23 -12.81
N ALA A 118 0.93 -1.93 -12.49
CA ALA A 118 1.87 -0.96 -13.02
C ALA A 118 3.31 -1.23 -12.54
N GLY A 119 3.51 -1.60 -11.29
CA GLY A 119 4.83 -1.96 -10.77
C GLY A 119 5.43 -3.17 -11.51
N PHE A 120 4.61 -4.19 -11.76
CA PHE A 120 5.01 -5.35 -12.57
C PHE A 120 5.43 -4.94 -14.00
N GLU A 121 4.66 -4.06 -14.66
CA GLU A 121 5.00 -3.54 -16.00
C GLU A 121 6.29 -2.69 -16.01
N HIS A 122 6.62 -2.07 -14.88
CA HIS A 122 7.89 -1.37 -14.67
C HIS A 122 9.03 -2.28 -14.17
N HIS A 123 8.84 -3.60 -14.23
CA HIS A 123 9.83 -4.63 -13.85
C HIS A 123 10.20 -4.63 -12.35
N PHE A 124 9.34 -4.11 -11.48
CA PHE A 124 9.48 -4.30 -10.05
C PHE A 124 8.92 -5.65 -9.62
N GLU A 125 9.60 -6.31 -8.70
CA GLU A 125 9.09 -7.47 -7.98
C GLU A 125 8.15 -6.98 -6.88
N MET A 126 6.83 -7.12 -7.13
CA MET A 126 5.80 -6.70 -6.21
C MET A 126 5.55 -7.79 -5.16
N ILE A 127 5.56 -7.42 -3.89
CA ILE A 127 5.36 -8.32 -2.74
C ILE A 127 4.16 -7.82 -1.95
N VAL A 128 3.20 -8.70 -1.69
CA VAL A 128 1.95 -8.36 -1.00
C VAL A 128 1.83 -9.18 0.28
N PRO A 129 2.03 -8.57 1.45
CA PRO A 129 1.83 -9.24 2.73
C PRO A 129 0.37 -9.54 3.00
N ALA A 130 0.09 -10.73 3.51
CA ALA A 130 -1.26 -11.16 3.85
C ALA A 130 -1.92 -10.21 4.88
N TYR A 131 -3.17 -9.82 4.61
CA TYR A 131 -3.98 -8.91 5.44
C TYR A 131 -3.31 -7.56 5.71
N CYS A 132 -2.50 -7.06 4.76
CA CYS A 132 -1.93 -5.72 4.77
C CYS A 132 -2.48 -4.83 3.65
N ASN A 133 -3.48 -5.29 2.93
CA ASN A 133 -4.37 -4.52 2.08
C ASN A 133 -5.82 -4.88 2.41
N THR A 134 -6.75 -3.99 2.14
CA THR A 134 -8.16 -4.20 2.41
C THR A 134 -9.05 -3.29 1.56
N THR A 135 -10.36 -3.54 1.56
CA THR A 135 -11.37 -2.75 0.86
C THR A 135 -12.73 -2.86 1.55
N LEU A 136 -13.71 -2.14 1.03
CA LEU A 136 -15.11 -2.13 1.45
C LEU A 136 -15.93 -3.15 0.64
N ASP A 137 -17.13 -3.46 1.15
CA ASP A 137 -18.17 -4.09 0.34
C ASP A 137 -18.59 -3.14 -0.79
N ASN A 138 -18.92 -3.70 -1.94
CA ASN A 138 -19.49 -2.97 -3.06
C ASN A 138 -20.70 -3.71 -3.64
N GLU A 139 -21.37 -3.14 -4.65
CA GLU A 139 -22.58 -3.71 -5.24
C GLU A 139 -22.40 -5.09 -5.90
N PHE A 140 -21.17 -5.50 -6.19
CA PHE A 140 -20.86 -6.75 -6.87
C PHE A 140 -20.31 -7.83 -5.93
N MET A 141 -19.54 -7.44 -4.90
CA MET A 141 -18.93 -8.39 -3.98
C MET A 141 -18.61 -7.77 -2.61
N SER A 142 -18.55 -8.63 -1.59
CA SER A 142 -18.06 -8.20 -0.28
C SER A 142 -16.57 -7.86 -0.29
N GLY A 143 -16.12 -7.07 0.67
CA GLY A 143 -14.70 -6.77 0.88
C GLY A 143 -13.88 -8.04 1.08
N GLU A 144 -14.44 -9.06 1.76
CA GLU A 144 -13.82 -10.39 1.91
C GLU A 144 -13.62 -11.07 0.56
N ALA A 145 -14.66 -11.13 -0.26
CA ALA A 145 -14.59 -11.75 -1.58
C ALA A 145 -13.61 -11.00 -2.50
N SER A 146 -13.62 -9.66 -2.48
CA SER A 146 -12.64 -8.83 -3.17
C SER A 146 -11.22 -9.13 -2.72
N TYR A 147 -10.97 -9.14 -1.41
CA TYR A 147 -9.66 -9.44 -0.85
C TYR A 147 -9.12 -10.78 -1.35
N HIS A 148 -9.88 -11.87 -1.21
CA HIS A 148 -9.46 -13.21 -1.65
C HIS A 148 -9.30 -13.29 -3.17
N TYR A 149 -10.22 -12.69 -3.95
CA TYR A 149 -10.11 -12.68 -5.40
C TYR A 149 -8.82 -12.03 -5.88
N TYR A 150 -8.47 -10.85 -5.34
CA TYR A 150 -7.26 -10.15 -5.77
C TYR A 150 -5.99 -10.81 -5.26
N ASN A 151 -5.89 -11.11 -3.97
CA ASN A 151 -4.67 -11.65 -3.38
C ASN A 151 -4.36 -13.09 -3.83
N GLU A 152 -5.37 -13.96 -3.96
CA GLU A 152 -5.15 -15.38 -4.26
C GLU A 152 -5.25 -15.69 -5.76
N LYS A 153 -6.15 -15.02 -6.50
CA LYS A 153 -6.42 -15.33 -7.90
C LYS A 153 -5.77 -14.36 -8.87
N MET A 154 -5.88 -13.04 -8.63
CA MET A 154 -5.43 -12.05 -9.61
C MET A 154 -3.93 -11.81 -9.54
N TRP A 155 -3.38 -11.59 -8.34
CA TRP A 155 -1.99 -11.16 -8.20
C TRP A 155 -1.02 -12.30 -8.01
N ASN A 156 -1.35 -13.26 -7.12
CA ASN A 156 -0.39 -14.28 -6.70
C ASN A 156 0.11 -15.14 -7.87
N GLY A 157 1.43 -15.18 -8.04
CA GLY A 157 2.10 -15.91 -9.11
C GLY A 157 1.94 -15.32 -10.51
N ARG A 158 1.31 -14.13 -10.66
CA ARG A 158 1.13 -13.45 -11.94
C ARG A 158 1.73 -12.05 -11.94
N TYR A 159 1.30 -11.18 -11.05
CA TYR A 159 1.74 -9.79 -10.94
C TYR A 159 2.56 -9.53 -9.67
N ALA A 160 2.37 -10.36 -8.65
CA ALA A 160 3.01 -10.21 -7.35
C ALA A 160 3.24 -11.56 -6.69
N LYS A 161 4.04 -11.54 -5.62
CA LYS A 161 4.15 -12.61 -4.63
C LYS A 161 3.30 -12.24 -3.43
N CYS A 162 2.18 -12.93 -3.23
CA CYS A 162 1.36 -12.78 -2.05
C CYS A 162 1.84 -13.76 -0.98
N ILE A 163 2.39 -13.26 0.12
CA ILE A 163 3.07 -14.07 1.12
C ILE A 163 2.51 -13.86 2.53
N PRO A 164 2.64 -14.83 3.43
CA PRO A 164 2.24 -14.68 4.83
C PRO A 164 2.94 -13.49 5.50
N LEU A 165 2.26 -12.83 6.46
CA LEU A 165 2.84 -11.72 7.22
C LEU A 165 4.20 -12.08 7.86
N LYS A 166 4.32 -13.28 8.43
CA LYS A 166 5.58 -13.74 9.06
C LYS A 166 6.74 -13.78 8.07
N GLU A 167 6.48 -14.24 6.86
CA GLU A 167 7.49 -14.27 5.78
C GLU A 167 7.88 -12.85 5.36
N SER A 168 6.89 -11.96 5.24
CA SER A 168 7.12 -10.54 4.94
C SER A 168 7.99 -9.85 5.99
N ILE A 169 7.74 -10.12 7.27
CA ILE A 169 8.53 -9.61 8.39
C ILE A 169 9.98 -10.14 8.31
N ASN A 170 10.17 -11.44 8.03
CA ASN A 170 11.49 -12.01 7.87
C ASN A 170 12.24 -11.38 6.69
N LEU A 171 11.55 -11.21 5.57
CA LEU A 171 12.13 -10.61 4.36
C LEU A 171 12.58 -9.15 4.58
N ILE A 172 11.76 -8.34 5.25
CA ILE A 172 12.12 -6.96 5.61
C ILE A 172 13.30 -6.94 6.60
N SER A 173 13.33 -7.86 7.56
CA SER A 173 14.38 -7.90 8.58
C SER A 173 15.68 -8.55 8.12
N GLY A 174 15.74 -9.04 6.88
CA GLY A 174 16.93 -9.69 6.33
C GLY A 174 17.25 -11.06 6.95
N LYS A 175 16.22 -11.74 7.48
CA LYS A 175 16.34 -13.04 8.13
C LYS A 175 15.90 -14.19 7.24
#